data_97cb0135c3d114cd1601c790fefc7f40
#
_entry.id   97cb0135c3d114cd1601c790fefc7f40
#
_cell.length_a   1.000
_cell.length_b   1.000
_cell.length_c   1.000
_cell.angle_alpha   90.00
_cell.angle_beta   90.00
_cell.angle_gamma   90.00
#
_symmetry.space_group_name_H-M   'P 1'
#
loop_
_entity.id
_entity.type
_entity.pdbx_description
1 polymer ?
#
loop_
_entity_poly.entity_id
_entity_poly.type
_entity_poly.pdbx_seq_one_letter_code
_entity_poly.pdbx_strand_id
1 'polypeptide(L)'
;MISSATVRNAVSQNSFFEELECRDQNGSIVIKVHIKGIVNAGRIPLWLNYNIGILISKKFPKDLPLVIDYEKLLDVHFEHINPDRTLCLATPIELRNKLVGLHPEKVLLELILGYMTQYAYWQQFSCYLIEPQQHGLAGILADYGKRLGVEKLATIVDFLK
;
A
#
# COMPACT_ATOMS: atom_id res chain seq x y z
N MET A 1 -5.67 15.49 -10.52
CA MET A 1 -4.53 14.76 -11.18
C MET A 1 -3.39 14.73 -10.19
N ILE A 2 -2.79 13.56 -9.96
CA ILE A 2 -1.66 13.43 -9.05
C ILE A 2 -0.40 14.06 -9.70
N SER A 3 0.36 14.84 -8.95
CA SER A 3 1.59 15.48 -9.40
C SER A 3 2.66 15.39 -8.31
N SER A 4 3.93 15.62 -8.66
CA SER A 4 5.00 15.67 -7.66
C SER A 4 4.73 16.72 -6.58
N ALA A 5 4.16 17.85 -6.96
CA ALA A 5 3.80 18.91 -6.02
C ALA A 5 2.70 18.47 -5.04
N THR A 6 1.63 17.79 -5.52
CA THR A 6 0.55 17.31 -4.65
C THR A 6 1.04 16.22 -3.69
N VAL A 7 1.90 15.31 -4.16
CA VAL A 7 2.47 14.27 -3.30
C VAL A 7 3.42 14.84 -2.26
N ARG A 8 4.30 15.78 -2.64
CA ARG A 8 5.19 16.47 -1.69
C ARG A 8 4.40 17.22 -0.62
N ASN A 9 3.34 17.93 -1.03
CA ASN A 9 2.47 18.62 -0.09
C ASN A 9 1.78 17.63 0.86
N ALA A 10 1.30 16.49 0.37
CA ALA A 10 0.70 15.47 1.23
C ALA A 10 1.73 14.88 2.22
N VAL A 11 2.96 14.61 1.76
CA VAL A 11 4.06 14.14 2.63
C VAL A 11 4.37 15.17 3.71
N SER A 12 4.54 16.45 3.34
CA SER A 12 4.87 17.52 4.29
C SER A 12 3.78 17.82 5.33
N GLN A 13 2.52 17.51 5.01
CA GLN A 13 1.39 17.65 5.93
C GLN A 13 1.19 16.46 6.86
N ASN A 14 1.89 15.36 6.63
CA ASN A 14 1.75 14.14 7.42
C ASN A 14 2.98 13.94 8.32
N SER A 15 2.81 14.06 9.64
CA SER A 15 3.90 14.01 10.62
C SER A 15 4.67 12.68 10.66
N PHE A 16 4.12 11.62 10.09
CA PHE A 16 4.79 10.31 10.02
C PHE A 16 5.75 10.19 8.84
N PHE A 17 5.67 11.08 7.84
CA PHE A 17 6.46 10.98 6.64
C PHE A 17 7.47 12.13 6.53
N GLU A 18 8.69 11.78 6.15
CA GLU A 18 9.75 12.72 5.79
C GLU A 18 10.22 12.41 4.37
N GLU A 19 10.21 13.42 3.49
CA GLU A 19 10.74 13.27 2.13
C GLU A 19 12.26 13.17 2.18
N LEU A 20 12.81 12.07 1.67
CA LEU A 20 14.24 11.90 1.46
C LEU A 20 14.64 12.32 0.05
N GLU A 21 13.82 12.02 -0.93
CA GLU A 21 14.08 12.29 -2.34
C GLU A 21 12.77 12.32 -3.12
N CYS A 22 12.62 13.28 -4.04
CA CYS A 22 11.51 13.28 -5.01
C CYS A 22 12.05 13.65 -6.39
N ARG A 23 11.83 12.78 -7.36
CA ARG A 23 12.22 12.96 -8.76
C ARG A 23 11.02 12.79 -9.68
N ASP A 24 10.93 13.64 -10.70
CA ASP A 24 10.08 13.41 -11.86
C ASP A 24 10.96 12.79 -12.95
N GLN A 25 10.65 11.55 -13.31
CA GLN A 25 11.40 10.78 -14.29
C GLN A 25 10.49 10.35 -15.43
N ASN A 26 10.63 11.00 -16.59
CA ASN A 26 9.82 10.71 -17.79
C ASN A 26 8.29 10.82 -17.53
N GLY A 27 7.88 11.77 -16.68
CA GLY A 27 6.50 11.98 -16.28
C GLY A 27 5.96 10.96 -15.27
N SER A 28 6.82 10.08 -14.74
CA SER A 28 6.53 9.26 -13.56
C SER A 28 7.19 9.90 -12.34
N ILE A 29 6.52 9.81 -11.20
CA ILE A 29 6.99 10.40 -9.93
C ILE A 29 7.64 9.28 -9.12
N VAL A 30 8.88 9.47 -8.74
CA VAL A 30 9.62 8.58 -7.84
C VAL A 30 9.90 9.36 -6.55
N ILE A 31 9.42 8.85 -5.43
CA ILE A 31 9.61 9.48 -4.13
C ILE A 31 10.18 8.44 -3.17
N LYS A 32 11.24 8.82 -2.44
CA LYS A 32 11.73 8.09 -1.28
C LYS A 32 11.30 8.82 -0.03
N VAL A 33 10.72 8.12 0.90
CA VAL A 33 10.26 8.66 2.17
C VAL A 33 10.77 7.84 3.33
N HIS A 34 11.04 8.52 4.42
CA HIS A 34 11.27 7.91 5.73
C HIS A 34 9.98 7.97 6.53
N ILE A 35 9.54 6.84 7.02
CA ILE A 35 8.35 6.71 7.88
C ILE A 35 8.83 6.56 9.30
N LYS A 36 8.49 7.51 10.18
CA LYS A 36 8.93 7.53 11.55
C LYS A 36 7.84 7.96 12.52
N GLY A 37 7.90 7.47 13.73
CA GLY A 37 7.01 7.91 14.81
C GLY A 37 6.42 6.75 15.58
N ILE A 38 5.45 7.07 16.42
CA ILE A 38 4.72 6.09 17.23
C ILE A 38 3.27 6.09 16.79
N VAL A 39 2.78 4.91 16.43
CA VAL A 39 1.36 4.67 16.11
C VAL A 39 0.77 3.78 17.20
N ASN A 40 -0.44 4.06 17.62
CA ASN A 40 -1.13 3.23 18.62
C ASN A 40 -2.05 2.22 17.89
N ALA A 41 -1.76 0.93 18.06
CA ALA A 41 -2.67 -0.15 17.69
C ALA A 41 -3.55 -0.47 18.91
N GLY A 42 -4.65 0.23 19.05
CA GLY A 42 -5.44 0.23 20.26
C GLY A 42 -4.67 0.88 21.42
N ARG A 43 -4.25 0.08 22.43
CA ARG A 43 -3.43 0.54 23.57
C ARG A 43 -1.94 0.21 23.41
N ILE A 44 -1.54 -0.38 22.28
CA ILE A 44 -0.18 -0.85 22.05
C ILE A 44 0.56 0.20 21.23
N PRO A 45 1.63 0.84 21.76
CA PRO A 45 2.46 1.73 20.96
C PRO A 45 3.39 0.92 20.06
N LEU A 46 3.41 1.26 18.78
CA LEU A 46 4.28 0.67 17.76
C LEU A 46 5.22 1.73 17.22
N TRP A 47 6.51 1.43 17.21
CA TRP A 47 7.53 2.30 16.65
C TRP A 47 7.69 2.05 15.17
N LEU A 48 7.54 3.10 14.38
CA LEU A 48 7.80 3.08 12.94
C LEU A 48 9.15 3.72 12.66
N ASN A 49 9.97 3.07 11.85
CA ASN A 49 11.28 3.56 11.42
C ASN A 49 11.68 2.82 10.13
N TYR A 50 11.10 3.22 8.98
CA TYR A 50 11.24 2.50 7.71
C TYR A 50 11.47 3.45 6.55
N ASN A 51 12.34 3.05 5.62
CA ASN A 51 12.54 3.75 4.34
C ASN A 51 11.83 2.98 3.23
N ILE A 52 11.02 3.68 2.46
CA ILE A 52 10.31 3.10 1.31
C ILE A 52 10.37 4.01 0.09
N GLY A 53 10.23 3.42 -1.08
CA GLY A 53 10.04 4.10 -2.34
C GLY A 53 8.59 4.06 -2.80
N ILE A 54 8.11 5.14 -3.38
CA ILE A 54 6.79 5.25 -4.01
C ILE A 54 7.01 5.61 -5.47
N LEU A 55 6.50 4.77 -6.38
CA LEU A 55 6.51 5.02 -7.82
C LEU A 55 5.08 5.26 -8.30
N ILE A 56 4.83 6.42 -8.88
CA ILE A 56 3.55 6.78 -9.48
C ILE A 56 3.77 6.99 -10.97
N SER A 57 3.19 6.08 -11.77
CA SER A 57 3.29 6.12 -13.23
C SER A 57 2.60 7.36 -13.80
N LYS A 58 3.17 7.92 -14.89
CA LYS A 58 2.51 8.95 -15.70
C LYS A 58 1.15 8.52 -16.26
N LYS A 59 0.88 7.22 -16.28
CA LYS A 59 -0.40 6.66 -16.74
C LYS A 59 -1.42 6.49 -15.61
N PHE A 60 -1.12 6.99 -14.39
CA PHE A 60 -2.12 6.97 -13.31
C PHE A 60 -3.40 7.68 -13.74
N PRO A 61 -4.60 7.17 -13.48
CA PRO A 61 -4.94 5.99 -12.65
C PRO A 61 -5.00 4.65 -13.41
N LYS A 62 -4.59 4.59 -14.69
CA LYS A 62 -4.55 3.32 -15.44
C LYS A 62 -3.55 2.35 -14.78
N ASP A 63 -2.33 2.82 -14.52
CA ASP A 63 -1.35 2.09 -13.76
C ASP A 63 -1.46 2.50 -12.28
N LEU A 64 -1.52 1.52 -11.38
CA LEU A 64 -1.56 1.77 -9.94
C LEU A 64 -0.18 2.16 -9.40
N PRO A 65 -0.11 2.96 -8.31
CA PRO A 65 1.15 3.23 -7.65
C PRO A 65 1.79 1.94 -7.11
N LEU A 66 3.12 1.88 -7.17
CA LEU A 66 3.90 0.83 -6.54
C LEU A 66 4.61 1.40 -5.31
N VAL A 67 4.59 0.66 -4.22
CA VAL A 67 5.36 0.95 -3.01
C VAL A 67 6.41 -0.14 -2.86
N ILE A 68 7.66 0.25 -2.63
CA ILE A 68 8.81 -0.64 -2.76
C ILE A 68 9.71 -0.50 -1.53
N ASP A 69 10.07 -1.62 -0.93
CA ASP A 69 11.17 -1.71 0.02
C ASP A 69 12.50 -1.71 -0.76
N TYR A 70 12.98 -0.52 -1.13
CA TYR A 70 14.16 -0.39 -1.98
C TYR A 70 15.47 -0.71 -1.26
N GLU A 71 15.50 -0.66 0.06
CA GLU A 71 16.65 -1.03 0.89
C GLU A 71 16.67 -2.53 1.21
N LYS A 72 15.60 -3.25 0.94
CA LYS A 72 15.41 -4.68 1.21
C LYS A 72 15.58 -5.04 2.69
N LEU A 73 15.14 -4.15 3.58
CA LEU A 73 15.26 -4.29 5.03
C LEU A 73 14.03 -4.94 5.67
N LEU A 74 12.89 -4.95 4.99
CA LEU A 74 11.69 -5.59 5.51
C LEU A 74 11.82 -7.12 5.41
N ASP A 75 11.29 -7.83 6.41
CA ASP A 75 11.33 -9.28 6.47
C ASP A 75 10.39 -9.90 5.43
N VAL A 76 10.94 -10.70 4.52
CA VAL A 76 10.21 -11.37 3.43
C VAL A 76 9.22 -12.43 3.90
N HIS A 77 9.28 -12.85 5.16
CA HIS A 77 8.29 -13.78 5.73
C HIS A 77 6.96 -13.08 6.04
N PHE A 78 6.92 -11.76 6.00
CA PHE A 78 5.67 -11.03 6.04
C PHE A 78 4.95 -11.19 4.69
N GLU A 79 3.76 -11.82 4.71
CA GLU A 79 3.03 -12.28 3.50
C GLU A 79 2.67 -11.16 2.51
N HIS A 80 2.71 -9.90 2.95
CA HIS A 80 2.36 -8.74 2.12
C HIS A 80 3.55 -8.10 1.40
N ILE A 81 4.71 -8.77 1.36
CA ILE A 81 5.88 -8.36 0.58
C ILE A 81 6.04 -9.32 -0.59
N ASN A 82 5.97 -8.78 -1.81
CA ASN A 82 6.18 -9.57 -3.01
C ASN A 82 7.67 -9.91 -3.22
N PRO A 83 8.00 -10.96 -4.00
CA PRO A 83 9.40 -11.32 -4.28
C PRO A 83 10.22 -10.20 -4.93
N ASP A 84 9.60 -9.29 -5.67
CA ASP A 84 10.22 -8.10 -6.27
C ASP A 84 10.35 -6.92 -5.30
N ARG A 85 10.06 -7.13 -4.00
CA ARG A 85 10.08 -6.14 -2.92
C ARG A 85 8.98 -5.08 -3.00
N THR A 86 8.01 -5.22 -3.89
CA THR A 86 6.81 -4.38 -3.85
C THR A 86 5.92 -4.78 -2.68
N LEU A 87 5.26 -3.79 -2.09
CA LEU A 87 4.39 -3.96 -0.93
C LEU A 87 2.94 -4.09 -1.40
N CYS A 88 2.24 -5.12 -0.94
CA CYS A 88 0.84 -5.35 -1.26
C CYS A 88 -0.06 -4.56 -0.31
N LEU A 89 -0.39 -3.31 -0.65
CA LEU A 89 -1.22 -2.44 0.18
C LEU A 89 -2.70 -2.85 0.18
N ALA A 90 -3.17 -3.41 -0.92
CA ALA A 90 -4.55 -3.87 -1.13
C ALA A 90 -4.63 -4.65 -2.46
N THR A 91 -5.77 -5.30 -2.73
CA THR A 91 -5.97 -5.86 -4.08
C THR A 91 -6.01 -4.74 -5.13
N PRO A 92 -5.63 -5.02 -6.40
CA PRO A 92 -5.63 -3.99 -7.45
C PRO A 92 -6.96 -3.27 -7.62
N ILE A 93 -8.08 -3.97 -7.44
CA ILE A 93 -9.43 -3.40 -7.55
C ILE A 93 -9.73 -2.48 -6.36
N GLU A 94 -9.43 -2.94 -5.15
CA GLU A 94 -9.62 -2.16 -3.94
C GLU A 94 -8.74 -0.90 -3.96
N LEU A 95 -7.46 -1.04 -4.33
CA LEU A 95 -6.53 0.07 -4.44
C LEU A 95 -7.01 1.10 -5.46
N ARG A 96 -7.49 0.64 -6.64
CA ARG A 96 -8.06 1.53 -7.66
C ARG A 96 -9.27 2.28 -7.12
N ASN A 97 -10.19 1.60 -6.46
CA ASN A 97 -11.39 2.23 -5.92
C ASN A 97 -11.07 3.26 -4.82
N LYS A 98 -10.10 2.96 -3.97
CA LYS A 98 -9.66 3.89 -2.90
C LYS A 98 -8.95 5.12 -3.47
N LEU A 99 -8.20 4.97 -4.57
CA LEU A 99 -7.43 6.06 -5.18
C LEU A 99 -8.24 6.89 -6.19
N VAL A 100 -9.50 6.52 -6.49
CA VAL A 100 -10.42 7.35 -7.27
C VAL A 100 -11.08 8.37 -6.33
N GLY A 101 -10.60 9.61 -6.34
CA GLY A 101 -11.13 10.66 -5.49
C GLY A 101 -10.40 11.99 -5.65
N LEU A 102 -10.70 12.94 -4.77
CA LEU A 102 -10.14 14.29 -4.83
C LEU A 102 -8.66 14.35 -4.39
N HIS A 103 -8.24 13.46 -3.48
CA HIS A 103 -6.91 13.47 -2.87
C HIS A 103 -6.29 12.07 -2.83
N PRO A 104 -6.03 11.44 -4.00
CA PRO A 104 -5.48 10.08 -4.04
C PRO A 104 -4.10 9.97 -3.38
N GLU A 105 -3.32 11.05 -3.37
CA GLU A 105 -2.02 11.12 -2.69
C GLU A 105 -2.15 10.95 -1.17
N LYS A 106 -3.16 11.56 -0.54
CA LYS A 106 -3.39 11.40 0.90
C LYS A 106 -3.86 10.00 1.25
N VAL A 107 -4.79 9.46 0.46
CA VAL A 107 -5.27 8.07 0.62
C VAL A 107 -4.13 7.07 0.47
N LEU A 108 -3.22 7.29 -0.48
CA LEU A 108 -2.04 6.44 -0.66
C LEU A 108 -1.14 6.44 0.59
N LEU A 109 -0.86 7.62 1.17
CA LEU A 109 -0.05 7.72 2.39
C LEU A 109 -0.74 7.05 3.59
N GLU A 110 -2.06 7.16 3.72
CA GLU A 110 -2.83 6.47 4.76
C GLU A 110 -2.75 4.94 4.61
N LEU A 111 -2.84 4.42 3.38
CA LEU A 111 -2.68 2.99 3.10
C LEU A 111 -1.28 2.50 3.44
N ILE A 112 -0.25 3.27 3.11
CA ILE A 112 1.13 2.97 3.45
C ILE A 112 1.32 2.97 4.97
N LEU A 113 0.80 3.96 5.67
CA LEU A 113 0.90 4.03 7.13
C LEU A 113 0.19 2.85 7.79
N GLY A 114 -0.99 2.47 7.32
CA GLY A 114 -1.72 1.29 7.76
C GLY A 114 -0.92 -0.01 7.55
N TYR A 115 -0.31 -0.16 6.38
CA TYR A 115 0.57 -1.28 6.06
C TYR A 115 1.77 -1.36 7.01
N MET A 116 2.47 -0.24 7.24
CA MET A 116 3.64 -0.20 8.13
C MET A 116 3.27 -0.43 9.60
N THR A 117 2.08 -0.01 10.00
CA THR A 117 1.52 -0.33 11.34
C THR A 117 1.31 -1.83 11.49
N GLN A 118 0.72 -2.47 10.48
CA GLN A 118 0.50 -3.91 10.43
C GLN A 118 1.84 -4.68 10.47
N TYR A 119 2.83 -4.23 9.69
CA TYR A 119 4.16 -4.81 9.66
C TYR A 119 4.87 -4.69 11.02
N ALA A 120 4.87 -3.50 11.64
CA ALA A 120 5.47 -3.26 12.94
C ALA A 120 4.82 -4.13 14.04
N TYR A 121 3.50 -4.30 13.98
CA TYR A 121 2.77 -5.20 14.89
C TYR A 121 3.21 -6.65 14.70
N TRP A 122 3.26 -7.11 13.44
CA TRP A 122 3.71 -8.46 13.11
C TRP A 122 5.16 -8.72 13.56
N GLN A 123 6.07 -7.77 13.34
CA GLN A 123 7.46 -7.88 13.83
C GLN A 123 7.53 -8.06 15.36
N GLN A 124 6.68 -7.37 16.10
CA GLN A 124 6.70 -7.41 17.57
C GLN A 124 6.02 -8.64 18.14
N PHE A 125 4.94 -9.12 17.53
CA PHE A 125 4.07 -10.15 18.10
C PHE A 125 4.01 -11.45 17.30
N SER A 126 4.61 -11.52 16.12
CA SER A 126 4.56 -12.64 15.18
C SER A 126 3.13 -13.09 14.83
N CYS A 127 2.19 -12.16 14.88
CA CYS A 127 0.80 -12.35 14.45
C CYS A 127 0.29 -11.07 13.78
N TYR A 128 -0.82 -11.19 13.04
CA TYR A 128 -1.41 -10.05 12.34
C TYR A 128 -2.37 -9.28 13.26
N LEU A 129 -2.36 -7.95 13.18
CA LEU A 129 -3.32 -7.08 13.86
C LEU A 129 -4.72 -7.23 13.26
N ILE A 130 -4.77 -7.39 11.94
CA ILE A 130 -5.96 -7.66 11.16
C ILE A 130 -5.65 -8.90 10.32
N GLU A 131 -6.56 -9.87 10.28
CA GLU A 131 -6.42 -11.07 9.44
C GLU A 131 -6.03 -10.71 8.01
N PRO A 132 -4.93 -11.27 7.48
CA PRO A 132 -4.49 -10.97 6.13
C PRO A 132 -5.52 -11.47 5.12
N GLN A 133 -5.81 -10.64 4.13
CA GLN A 133 -6.62 -11.08 2.98
C GLN A 133 -5.79 -11.98 2.08
N GLN A 134 -6.46 -12.89 1.38
CA GLN A 134 -5.80 -13.77 0.41
C GLN A 134 -5.09 -12.96 -0.68
N HIS A 135 -3.94 -13.44 -1.13
CA HIS A 135 -3.09 -12.77 -2.12
C HIS A 135 -3.22 -13.36 -3.52
N GLY A 136 -2.70 -12.63 -4.50
CA GLY A 136 -2.66 -13.06 -5.89
C GLY A 136 -4.04 -13.29 -6.47
N LEU A 137 -4.16 -14.29 -7.34
CA LEU A 137 -5.43 -14.62 -8.02
C LEU A 137 -6.54 -14.97 -7.02
N ALA A 138 -6.21 -15.70 -5.96
CA ALA A 138 -7.18 -16.07 -4.92
C ALA A 138 -7.76 -14.84 -4.22
N GLY A 139 -6.93 -13.84 -3.88
CA GLY A 139 -7.39 -12.59 -3.28
C GLY A 139 -8.26 -11.76 -4.23
N ILE A 140 -7.87 -11.69 -5.50
CA ILE A 140 -8.68 -11.02 -6.53
C ILE A 140 -10.05 -11.69 -6.68
N LEU A 141 -10.08 -13.01 -6.76
CA LEU A 141 -11.33 -13.77 -6.88
C LEU A 141 -12.22 -13.62 -5.63
N ALA A 142 -11.63 -13.63 -4.44
CA ALA A 142 -12.37 -13.41 -3.19
C ALA A 142 -13.00 -12.01 -3.14
N ASP A 143 -12.27 -10.96 -3.58
CA ASP A 143 -12.81 -9.59 -3.65
C ASP A 143 -13.96 -9.47 -4.66
N TYR A 144 -13.83 -10.10 -5.85
CA TYR A 144 -14.94 -10.17 -6.80
C TYR A 144 -16.14 -10.92 -6.24
N GLY A 145 -15.93 -12.07 -5.59
CA GLY A 145 -16.98 -12.83 -4.96
C GLY A 145 -17.76 -12.02 -3.94
N LYS A 146 -17.05 -11.32 -3.08
CA LYS A 146 -17.64 -10.42 -2.08
C LYS A 146 -18.50 -9.32 -2.71
N ARG A 147 -18.02 -8.70 -3.80
CA ARG A 147 -18.72 -7.61 -4.51
C ARG A 147 -19.95 -8.10 -5.26
N LEU A 148 -19.89 -9.31 -5.81
CA LEU A 148 -20.98 -9.94 -6.56
C LEU A 148 -21.95 -10.72 -5.68
N GLY A 149 -21.70 -10.84 -4.38
CA GLY A 149 -22.48 -11.64 -3.47
C GLY A 149 -22.40 -13.15 -3.76
N VAL A 150 -21.27 -13.61 -4.32
CA VAL A 150 -21.07 -15.00 -4.76
C VAL A 150 -20.00 -15.66 -3.90
N GLU A 151 -20.38 -16.74 -3.21
CA GLU A 151 -19.45 -17.47 -2.32
C GLU A 151 -18.66 -18.58 -3.02
N LYS A 152 -19.12 -19.07 -4.18
CA LYS A 152 -18.49 -20.19 -4.88
C LYS A 152 -17.50 -19.72 -5.94
N LEU A 153 -16.24 -20.11 -5.79
CA LEU A 153 -15.14 -19.75 -6.70
C LEU A 153 -15.45 -20.09 -8.18
N ALA A 154 -16.08 -21.24 -8.45
CA ALA A 154 -16.47 -21.65 -9.80
C ALA A 154 -17.42 -20.65 -10.47
N THR A 155 -18.37 -20.11 -9.73
CA THR A 155 -19.32 -19.10 -10.22
C THR A 155 -18.63 -17.78 -10.55
N ILE A 156 -17.61 -17.40 -9.77
CA ILE A 156 -16.81 -16.17 -10.03
C ILE A 156 -16.01 -16.32 -11.32
N VAL A 157 -15.38 -17.48 -11.53
CA VAL A 157 -14.60 -17.77 -12.75
C VAL A 157 -15.50 -17.76 -13.99
N ASP A 158 -16.73 -18.25 -13.90
CA ASP A 158 -17.69 -18.23 -15.01
C ASP A 158 -18.18 -16.82 -15.34
N PHE A 159 -18.27 -15.93 -14.37
CA PHE A 159 -18.58 -14.50 -14.58
C PHE A 159 -17.46 -13.72 -15.29
N LEU A 160 -16.21 -14.20 -15.18
CA LEU A 160 -15.02 -13.52 -15.72
C LEU A 160 -14.62 -14.00 -17.13
N LYS A 161 -15.33 -15.00 -17.68
CA LYS A 161 -15.17 -15.47 -19.06
C LYS A 161 -16.05 -14.68 -20.03
#